data_721e63c1c08b21d34d0bd8835b679015
#
_entry.id   721e63c1c08b21d34d0bd8835b679015
#
_cell.length_a   1.000
_cell.length_b   1.000
_cell.length_c   1.000
_cell.angle_alpha   90.00
_cell.angle_beta   90.00
_cell.angle_gamma   90.00
#
_symmetry.space_group_name_H-M   'P 1'
#
loop_
_entity.id
_entity.type
_entity.pdbx_description
1 polymer ?
#
loop_
_entity_poly.entity_id
_entity_poly.type
_entity_poly.pdbx_seq_one_letter_code
_entity_poly.pdbx_strand_id
1 'polypeptide(L)'
;MKKQSIPLIICALSLTLLFSCTQNTIKTEEKDLIIKYYLAPDTSKGAINIDIEVELPLAFKDSNVLKLVRSTIISNLFGDEYVKCPNDSIVKQFSAELYMDYKENNLPLLNVKDSANNYSFNNEHTLNGFSLLSDKKIYVYGIERYVDMGGAHGLETRNYYNFDLKTGKLISENDIFIPNFKGKLAEIIKKQIIVESKESKDPKDSEPIISLEDTDFWTDSIKPNGNFYITDEGINYVFNPYEIAPYYMGQTEVTLHYNLIKDLLKPNSIVTYLVEKQPKQ
;
A
#
# COMPACT_ATOMS: atom_id res chain seq x y z
N MET A 1 28.17 46.75 60.11
CA MET A 1 26.99 45.86 59.86
C MET A 1 26.53 46.07 58.40
N LYS A 2 26.91 45.14 57.55
CA LYS A 2 26.48 45.14 56.08
C LYS A 2 25.21 44.37 55.98
N LYS A 3 24.13 45.00 55.53
CA LYS A 3 22.85 44.34 55.16
C LYS A 3 23.05 43.61 53.83
N GLN A 4 22.89 42.29 53.84
CA GLN A 4 22.79 41.47 52.66
C GLN A 4 21.32 41.50 52.16
N SER A 5 21.11 41.94 50.91
CA SER A 5 19.86 41.88 50.23
C SER A 5 19.78 40.55 49.51
N ILE A 6 18.73 39.74 49.78
CA ILE A 6 18.39 38.48 49.12
C ILE A 6 17.61 38.83 47.85
N PRO A 7 18.00 38.35 46.66
CA PRO A 7 17.21 38.54 45.47
C PRO A 7 16.03 37.58 45.46
N LEU A 8 14.84 38.12 45.28
CA LEU A 8 13.59 37.40 45.08
C LEU A 8 13.58 36.80 43.66
N ILE A 9 13.77 35.48 43.55
CA ILE A 9 13.63 34.75 42.27
C ILE A 9 12.14 34.57 42.02
N ILE A 10 11.59 35.35 41.08
CA ILE A 10 10.25 35.15 40.54
C ILE A 10 10.34 34.01 39.54
N CYS A 11 9.87 32.82 39.94
CA CYS A 11 9.69 31.69 39.05
C CYS A 11 8.45 31.96 38.19
N ALA A 12 8.65 32.45 36.96
CA ALA A 12 7.59 32.58 35.98
C ALA A 12 7.18 31.18 35.51
N LEU A 13 6.07 30.70 36.05
CA LEU A 13 5.40 29.48 35.59
C LEU A 13 4.82 29.74 34.21
N SER A 14 5.56 29.40 33.15
CA SER A 14 5.05 29.44 31.79
C SER A 14 3.99 28.33 31.62
N LEU A 15 2.71 28.76 31.71
CA LEU A 15 1.57 27.92 31.39
C LEU A 15 1.57 27.68 29.87
N THR A 16 2.21 26.61 29.40
CA THR A 16 2.08 26.14 28.03
C THR A 16 0.67 25.65 27.84
N LEU A 17 -0.18 26.52 27.30
CA LEU A 17 -1.48 26.13 26.73
C LEU A 17 -1.21 25.13 25.60
N LEU A 18 -1.34 23.85 25.89
CA LEU A 18 -1.45 22.80 24.90
C LEU A 18 -2.73 23.06 24.12
N PHE A 19 -2.65 23.82 23.03
CA PHE A 19 -3.66 23.79 21.99
C PHE A 19 -3.73 22.35 21.48
N SER A 20 -4.68 21.58 22.01
CA SER A 20 -5.12 20.34 21.41
C SER A 20 -5.75 20.72 20.05
N CYS A 21 -4.95 20.86 19.03
CA CYS A 21 -5.45 20.86 17.67
C CYS A 21 -6.16 19.52 17.48
N THR A 22 -7.49 19.55 17.37
CA THR A 22 -8.27 18.35 17.03
C THR A 22 -7.79 17.83 15.70
N GLN A 23 -7.05 16.72 15.74
CA GLN A 23 -6.40 16.17 14.59
C GLN A 23 -7.45 15.52 13.69
N ASN A 24 -7.78 16.16 12.58
CA ASN A 24 -8.80 15.70 11.63
C ASN A 24 -8.25 14.71 10.58
N THR A 25 -6.94 14.48 10.55
CA THR A 25 -6.26 13.54 9.67
C THR A 25 -5.48 12.52 10.50
N ILE A 26 -5.26 11.33 9.98
CA ILE A 26 -4.40 10.34 10.63
C ILE A 26 -2.95 10.83 10.59
N LYS A 27 -2.27 10.81 11.73
CA LYS A 27 -0.81 10.92 11.79
C LYS A 27 -0.19 9.54 11.77
N THR A 28 0.93 9.44 11.09
CA THR A 28 1.73 8.24 11.00
C THR A 28 3.09 8.43 11.66
N GLU A 29 3.77 7.34 11.94
CA GLU A 29 5.19 7.27 12.27
C GLU A 29 5.86 6.32 11.29
N GLU A 30 7.05 6.67 10.85
CA GLU A 30 7.88 5.84 9.98
C GLU A 30 8.61 4.76 10.80
N LYS A 31 8.68 3.56 10.26
CA LYS A 31 9.49 2.45 10.77
C LYS A 31 10.22 1.83 9.60
N ASP A 32 11.54 1.77 9.70
CA ASP A 32 12.41 1.22 8.69
C ASP A 32 13.35 0.16 9.26
N LEU A 33 13.70 -0.81 8.42
CA LEU A 33 14.69 -1.82 8.72
C LEU A 33 15.28 -2.38 7.43
N ILE A 34 16.59 -2.21 7.24
CA ILE A 34 17.34 -2.89 6.19
C ILE A 34 18.30 -3.85 6.85
N ILE A 35 18.16 -5.15 6.58
CA ILE A 35 18.99 -6.18 7.19
C ILE A 35 19.27 -7.33 6.22
N LYS A 36 20.45 -7.91 6.37
CA LYS A 36 20.85 -9.11 5.65
C LYS A 36 21.20 -10.23 6.62
N TYR A 37 20.57 -11.37 6.45
CA TYR A 37 20.89 -12.58 7.22
C TYR A 37 21.46 -13.66 6.30
N TYR A 38 22.49 -14.34 6.76
CA TYR A 38 23.11 -15.43 6.04
C TYR A 38 22.53 -16.79 6.43
N LEU A 39 22.40 -17.68 5.45
CA LEU A 39 21.85 -19.02 5.63
C LEU A 39 22.73 -19.90 6.54
N ALA A 40 24.06 -19.79 6.38
CA ALA A 40 25.06 -20.55 7.11
C ALA A 40 26.26 -19.67 7.49
N PRO A 41 27.20 -20.14 8.36
CA PRO A 41 28.44 -19.43 8.66
C PRO A 41 29.30 -19.13 7.43
N ASP A 42 29.26 -20.00 6.41
CA ASP A 42 29.82 -19.74 5.09
C ASP A 42 28.85 -18.81 4.32
N THR A 43 29.20 -17.54 4.25
CA THR A 43 28.36 -16.48 3.64
C THR A 43 28.16 -16.64 2.13
N SER A 44 28.93 -17.52 1.47
CA SER A 44 28.74 -17.85 0.05
C SER A 44 27.53 -18.76 -0.20
N LYS A 45 26.94 -19.34 0.85
CA LYS A 45 25.85 -20.32 0.76
C LYS A 45 24.46 -19.71 0.59
N GLY A 46 24.35 -18.40 0.60
CA GLY A 46 23.10 -17.68 0.40
C GLY A 46 22.74 -16.77 1.56
N ALA A 47 21.85 -15.85 1.30
CA ALA A 47 21.36 -14.88 2.27
C ALA A 47 19.93 -14.46 1.95
N ILE A 48 19.20 -13.96 2.95
CA ILE A 48 17.99 -13.18 2.75
C ILE A 48 18.29 -11.70 3.00
N ASN A 49 17.92 -10.83 2.03
CA ASN A 49 17.90 -9.40 2.20
C ASN A 49 16.48 -8.99 2.54
N ILE A 50 16.30 -8.25 3.63
CA ILE A 50 14.99 -7.77 4.08
C ILE A 50 15.06 -6.25 4.14
N ASP A 51 14.14 -5.60 3.43
CA ASP A 51 13.97 -4.16 3.38
C ASP A 51 12.52 -3.80 3.72
N ILE A 52 12.31 -3.12 4.83
CA ILE A 52 10.98 -2.74 5.34
C ILE A 52 10.97 -1.24 5.56
N GLU A 53 10.04 -0.54 4.90
CA GLU A 53 9.78 0.89 5.08
C GLU A 53 8.27 1.10 5.21
N VAL A 54 7.77 1.45 6.40
CA VAL A 54 6.33 1.53 6.62
C VAL A 54 5.94 2.74 7.47
N GLU A 55 4.89 3.42 7.06
CA GLU A 55 4.19 4.45 7.83
C GLU A 55 3.08 3.79 8.66
N LEU A 56 3.20 3.78 9.98
CA LEU A 56 2.20 3.20 10.87
C LEU A 56 1.27 4.27 11.46
N PRO A 57 -0.07 4.09 11.45
CA PRO A 57 -0.99 5.02 12.09
C PRO A 57 -0.69 5.17 13.59
N LEU A 58 -0.46 6.42 14.03
CA LEU A 58 -0.04 6.76 15.38
C LEU A 58 -1.10 7.52 16.16
N ALA A 59 -1.77 8.52 15.53
CA ALA A 59 -2.73 9.36 16.21
C ALA A 59 -3.88 9.82 15.31
N PHE A 60 -5.08 9.86 15.89
CA PHE A 60 -6.29 10.43 15.31
C PHE A 60 -7.23 10.90 16.42
N LYS A 61 -8.14 11.83 16.12
CA LYS A 61 -9.10 12.38 17.10
C LYS A 61 -10.03 11.34 17.74
N ASP A 62 -10.40 10.30 16.97
CA ASP A 62 -11.20 9.18 17.44
C ASP A 62 -10.33 7.94 17.60
N SER A 63 -10.13 7.53 18.85
CA SER A 63 -9.28 6.39 19.20
C SER A 63 -9.84 5.04 18.73
N ASN A 64 -11.15 4.90 18.60
CA ASN A 64 -11.76 3.67 18.10
C ASN A 64 -11.54 3.53 16.59
N VAL A 65 -11.71 4.63 15.85
CA VAL A 65 -11.39 4.67 14.41
C VAL A 65 -9.92 4.39 14.19
N LEU A 66 -9.02 5.05 14.93
CA LEU A 66 -7.58 4.79 14.85
C LEU A 66 -7.26 3.32 15.10
N LYS A 67 -7.84 2.72 16.12
CA LYS A 67 -7.63 1.29 16.45
C LYS A 67 -8.04 0.38 15.30
N LEU A 68 -9.19 0.62 14.67
CA LEU A 68 -9.67 -0.18 13.53
C LEU A 68 -8.75 -0.03 12.32
N VAL A 69 -8.43 1.21 11.92
CA VAL A 69 -7.54 1.50 10.81
C VAL A 69 -6.17 0.85 11.04
N ARG A 70 -5.57 1.09 12.22
CA ARG A 70 -4.28 0.51 12.58
C ARG A 70 -4.29 -1.02 12.57
N SER A 71 -5.32 -1.65 13.15
CA SER A 71 -5.42 -3.11 13.18
C SER A 71 -5.49 -3.70 11.77
N THR A 72 -6.29 -3.09 10.89
CA THR A 72 -6.38 -3.54 9.49
C THR A 72 -5.06 -3.38 8.76
N ILE A 73 -4.37 -2.24 8.91
CA ILE A 73 -3.07 -2.01 8.26
C ILE A 73 -2.02 -2.99 8.75
N ILE A 74 -1.89 -3.17 10.07
CA ILE A 74 -0.90 -4.10 10.65
C ILE A 74 -1.18 -5.54 10.24
N SER A 75 -2.44 -5.98 10.30
CA SER A 75 -2.82 -7.32 9.85
C SER A 75 -2.43 -7.58 8.39
N ASN A 76 -2.61 -6.58 7.52
CA ASN A 76 -2.23 -6.69 6.11
C ASN A 76 -0.73 -6.50 5.84
N LEU A 77 0.00 -5.76 6.67
CA LEU A 77 1.46 -5.61 6.55
C LEU A 77 2.21 -6.84 7.09
N PHE A 78 1.84 -7.32 8.26
CA PHE A 78 2.67 -8.26 9.02
C PHE A 78 1.96 -9.56 9.40
N GLY A 79 0.62 -9.56 9.47
CA GLY A 79 -0.20 -10.67 9.95
C GLY A 79 -1.04 -10.30 11.18
N ASP A 80 -2.08 -11.09 11.45
CA ASP A 80 -3.03 -10.85 12.54
C ASP A 80 -2.37 -10.93 13.93
N GLU A 81 -1.35 -11.76 14.08
CA GLU A 81 -0.55 -11.94 15.29
C GLU A 81 0.18 -10.66 15.72
N TYR A 82 0.50 -9.79 14.76
CA TYR A 82 1.20 -8.53 15.00
C TYR A 82 0.30 -7.35 15.42
N VAL A 83 -1.02 -7.49 15.34
CA VAL A 83 -1.98 -6.39 15.63
C VAL A 83 -1.79 -5.79 17.03
N LYS A 84 -1.32 -6.57 18.00
CA LYS A 84 -1.06 -6.13 19.38
C LYS A 84 0.40 -5.76 19.65
N CYS A 85 1.29 -5.93 18.67
CA CYS A 85 2.70 -5.57 18.81
C CYS A 85 2.89 -4.05 18.93
N PRO A 86 3.81 -3.58 19.81
CA PRO A 86 4.23 -2.20 19.80
C PRO A 86 4.92 -1.83 18.49
N ASN A 87 4.66 -0.62 17.98
CA ASN A 87 5.27 -0.15 16.73
C ASN A 87 6.80 -0.19 16.75
N ASP A 88 7.44 0.09 17.90
CA ASP A 88 8.91 0.13 18.04
C ASP A 88 9.58 -1.25 17.89
N SER A 89 8.84 -2.34 17.98
CA SER A 89 9.40 -3.70 17.89
C SER A 89 8.90 -4.50 16.69
N ILE A 90 7.83 -4.04 16.01
CA ILE A 90 7.11 -4.84 15.04
C ILE A 90 7.96 -5.23 13.83
N VAL A 91 8.67 -4.27 13.21
CA VAL A 91 9.52 -4.56 12.04
C VAL A 91 10.68 -5.50 12.38
N LYS A 92 11.23 -5.39 13.60
CA LYS A 92 12.31 -6.27 14.06
C LYS A 92 11.82 -7.70 14.33
N GLN A 93 10.62 -7.85 14.92
CA GLN A 93 10.04 -9.17 15.17
C GLN A 93 9.68 -9.85 13.86
N PHE A 94 9.03 -9.13 12.95
CA PHE A 94 8.67 -9.63 11.62
C PHE A 94 9.91 -10.02 10.80
N SER A 95 10.97 -9.20 10.79
CA SER A 95 12.21 -9.56 10.09
C SER A 95 12.89 -10.80 10.67
N ALA A 96 12.81 -11.00 11.98
CA ALA A 96 13.35 -12.20 12.62
C ALA A 96 12.56 -13.46 12.24
N GLU A 97 11.23 -13.36 12.12
CA GLU A 97 10.38 -14.45 11.64
C GLU A 97 10.68 -14.80 10.19
N LEU A 98 10.76 -13.82 9.29
CA LEU A 98 11.16 -14.03 7.90
C LEU A 98 12.52 -14.75 7.79
N TYR A 99 13.46 -14.41 8.66
CA TYR A 99 14.75 -15.09 8.70
C TYR A 99 14.63 -16.55 9.19
N MET A 100 13.80 -16.82 10.18
CA MET A 100 13.57 -18.18 10.66
C MET A 100 12.95 -19.04 9.59
N ASP A 101 11.92 -18.53 8.89
CA ASP A 101 11.27 -19.21 7.77
C ASP A 101 12.25 -19.47 6.62
N TYR A 102 13.06 -18.46 6.29
CA TYR A 102 14.11 -18.60 5.29
C TYR A 102 15.09 -19.74 5.65
N LYS A 103 15.53 -19.81 6.91
CA LYS A 103 16.43 -20.89 7.37
C LYS A 103 15.77 -22.26 7.33
N GLU A 104 14.56 -22.36 7.83
CA GLU A 104 13.82 -23.61 7.88
C GLU A 104 13.63 -24.21 6.49
N ASN A 105 13.30 -23.37 5.50
CA ASN A 105 13.04 -23.80 4.14
C ASN A 105 14.31 -24.11 3.35
N ASN A 106 15.44 -23.41 3.59
CA ASN A 106 16.61 -23.50 2.74
C ASN A 106 17.78 -24.30 3.33
N LEU A 107 17.96 -24.28 4.66
CA LEU A 107 19.10 -24.97 5.29
C LEU A 107 19.16 -26.49 5.01
N PRO A 108 18.03 -27.22 5.02
CA PRO A 108 18.05 -28.66 4.67
C PRO A 108 18.50 -28.93 3.24
N LEU A 109 18.27 -27.98 2.32
CA LEU A 109 18.57 -28.14 0.90
C LEU A 109 20.05 -27.96 0.56
N LEU A 110 20.85 -27.32 1.44
CA LEU A 110 22.29 -27.10 1.20
C LEU A 110 23.08 -28.36 0.96
N ASN A 111 22.64 -29.49 1.48
CA ASN A 111 23.34 -30.79 1.40
C ASN A 111 22.76 -31.71 0.33
N VAL A 112 21.72 -31.28 -0.38
CA VAL A 112 21.15 -32.07 -1.48
C VAL A 112 22.03 -31.91 -2.71
N LYS A 113 22.75 -32.97 -3.04
CA LYS A 113 23.60 -33.04 -4.27
C LYS A 113 22.69 -33.29 -5.47
N ASP A 114 21.94 -32.33 -5.91
CA ASP A 114 21.27 -32.38 -7.19
C ASP A 114 21.92 -31.36 -8.13
N SER A 115 22.73 -31.87 -9.06
CA SER A 115 23.45 -31.08 -10.04
C SER A 115 22.55 -30.42 -11.10
N ALA A 116 21.25 -30.68 -11.06
CA ALA A 116 20.25 -30.11 -11.98
C ALA A 116 19.57 -28.85 -11.45
N ASN A 117 19.74 -28.53 -10.18
CA ASN A 117 19.05 -27.40 -9.57
C ASN A 117 19.92 -26.13 -9.59
N ASN A 118 19.62 -25.23 -10.52
CA ASN A 118 20.09 -23.83 -10.51
C ASN A 118 19.36 -22.99 -9.45
N TYR A 119 18.96 -23.58 -8.32
CA TYR A 119 18.26 -22.89 -7.26
C TYR A 119 19.20 -21.93 -6.55
N SER A 120 18.80 -20.67 -6.46
CA SER A 120 19.53 -19.65 -5.71
C SER A 120 19.00 -19.59 -4.27
N PHE A 121 19.92 -19.75 -3.30
CA PHE A 121 19.58 -19.52 -1.89
C PHE A 121 19.64 -18.03 -1.50
N ASN A 122 19.72 -17.12 -2.47
CA ASN A 122 19.58 -15.70 -2.21
C ASN A 122 18.12 -15.30 -2.33
N ASN A 123 17.54 -14.86 -1.22
CA ASN A 123 16.17 -14.40 -1.15
C ASN A 123 16.15 -12.89 -0.92
N GLU A 124 15.09 -12.26 -1.39
CA GLU A 124 14.81 -10.84 -1.18
C GLU A 124 13.38 -10.65 -0.73
N HIS A 125 13.18 -9.79 0.25
CA HIS A 125 11.87 -9.43 0.76
C HIS A 125 11.82 -7.92 1.00
N THR A 126 11.07 -7.20 0.18
CA THR A 126 10.81 -5.77 0.34
C THR A 126 9.36 -5.55 0.73
N LEU A 127 9.12 -4.70 1.73
CA LEU A 127 7.80 -4.35 2.21
C LEU A 127 7.71 -2.84 2.43
N ASN A 128 6.91 -2.15 1.62
CA ASN A 128 6.62 -0.74 1.74
C ASN A 128 5.17 -0.53 2.16
N GLY A 129 4.95 0.36 3.11
CA GLY A 129 3.61 0.74 3.55
C GLY A 129 3.52 2.27 3.70
N PHE A 130 2.61 2.91 2.97
CA PHE A 130 2.58 4.36 2.86
C PHE A 130 1.17 4.95 2.76
N SER A 131 1.04 6.21 3.17
CA SER A 131 -0.20 6.98 3.08
C SER A 131 -0.27 7.70 1.73
N LEU A 132 -1.35 7.50 0.96
CA LEU A 132 -1.59 8.19 -0.32
C LEU A 132 -2.49 9.42 -0.17
N LEU A 133 -3.57 9.28 0.60
CA LEU A 133 -4.52 10.34 0.88
C LEU A 133 -4.85 10.34 2.37
N SER A 134 -4.78 11.50 2.99
CA SER A 134 -5.23 11.66 4.38
C SER A 134 -5.96 12.99 4.50
N ASP A 135 -7.29 12.96 4.40
CA ASP A 135 -8.14 14.14 4.59
C ASP A 135 -9.08 13.97 5.80
N LYS A 136 -10.13 14.78 5.89
CA LYS A 136 -11.09 14.73 7.01
C LYS A 136 -12.08 13.57 6.95
N LYS A 137 -12.22 12.90 5.79
CA LYS A 137 -13.24 11.88 5.53
C LYS A 137 -12.65 10.55 5.15
N ILE A 138 -11.58 10.56 4.35
CA ILE A 138 -10.96 9.36 3.76
C ILE A 138 -9.50 9.32 4.14
N TYR A 139 -9.04 8.11 4.45
CA TYR A 139 -7.62 7.78 4.56
C TYR A 139 -7.33 6.62 3.62
N VAL A 140 -6.32 6.77 2.77
CA VAL A 140 -5.90 5.77 1.80
C VAL A 140 -4.50 5.31 2.13
N TYR A 141 -4.32 4.00 2.21
CA TYR A 141 -3.05 3.36 2.53
C TYR A 141 -2.68 2.35 1.46
N GLY A 142 -1.43 2.39 0.99
CA GLY A 142 -0.85 1.45 0.04
C GLY A 142 0.11 0.48 0.74
N ILE A 143 0.12 -0.77 0.27
CA ILE A 143 1.11 -1.78 0.65
C ILE A 143 1.71 -2.34 -0.63
N GLU A 144 3.03 -2.22 -0.76
CA GLU A 144 3.81 -2.84 -1.83
C GLU A 144 4.72 -3.92 -1.26
N ARG A 145 4.74 -5.08 -1.92
CA ARG A 145 5.61 -6.19 -1.57
C ARG A 145 6.37 -6.65 -2.79
N TYR A 146 7.65 -6.90 -2.60
CA TYR A 146 8.44 -7.71 -3.52
C TYR A 146 9.04 -8.89 -2.78
N VAL A 147 8.87 -10.08 -3.33
CA VAL A 147 9.41 -11.32 -2.76
C VAL A 147 10.11 -12.11 -3.85
N ASP A 148 11.39 -12.38 -3.66
CA ASP A 148 12.16 -13.34 -4.46
C ASP A 148 12.68 -14.44 -3.54
N MET A 149 12.29 -15.67 -3.81
CA MET A 149 12.69 -16.86 -3.04
C MET A 149 13.76 -17.69 -3.77
N GLY A 150 14.49 -17.08 -4.72
CA GLY A 150 15.54 -17.76 -5.48
C GLY A 150 15.02 -18.61 -6.63
N GLY A 151 13.76 -18.39 -7.06
CA GLY A 151 13.13 -19.07 -8.20
C GLY A 151 13.48 -18.43 -9.55
N ALA A 152 12.57 -18.54 -10.51
CA ALA A 152 12.75 -17.98 -11.86
C ALA A 152 12.74 -16.45 -11.87
N HIS A 153 11.93 -15.84 -11.00
CA HIS A 153 11.82 -14.40 -10.82
C HIS A 153 11.10 -14.10 -9.50
N GLY A 154 11.28 -12.89 -8.98
CA GLY A 154 10.50 -12.38 -7.86
C GLY A 154 9.07 -11.98 -8.27
N LEU A 155 8.23 -11.69 -7.29
CA LEU A 155 6.86 -11.21 -7.48
C LEU A 155 6.66 -9.91 -6.72
N GLU A 156 6.26 -8.87 -7.44
CA GLU A 156 5.82 -7.61 -6.87
C GLU A 156 4.29 -7.57 -6.82
N THR A 157 3.73 -7.11 -5.70
CA THR A 157 2.29 -6.91 -5.53
C THR A 157 2.01 -5.58 -4.86
N ARG A 158 0.91 -4.93 -5.25
CA ARG A 158 0.39 -3.70 -4.64
C ARG A 158 -1.06 -3.87 -4.23
N ASN A 159 -1.36 -3.49 -3.00
CA ASN A 159 -2.71 -3.56 -2.47
C ASN A 159 -3.06 -2.26 -1.77
N TYR A 160 -4.29 -1.78 -1.97
CA TYR A 160 -4.73 -0.50 -1.47
C TYR A 160 -5.95 -0.61 -0.55
N TYR A 161 -5.97 0.21 0.48
CA TYR A 161 -6.97 0.18 1.54
C TYR A 161 -7.51 1.58 1.74
N ASN A 162 -8.80 1.77 1.42
CA ASN A 162 -9.49 3.03 1.56
C ASN A 162 -10.35 2.98 2.83
N PHE A 163 -10.16 3.91 3.76
CA PHE A 163 -10.86 3.93 5.05
C PHE A 163 -11.81 5.12 5.15
N ASP A 164 -13.05 4.89 5.58
CA ASP A 164 -13.97 5.92 6.02
C ASP A 164 -13.58 6.37 7.44
N LEU A 165 -13.09 7.59 7.60
CA LEU A 165 -12.65 8.15 8.89
C LEU A 165 -13.79 8.50 9.85
N LYS A 166 -15.06 8.33 9.45
CA LYS A 166 -16.20 8.39 10.34
C LYS A 166 -16.38 7.07 11.10
N THR A 167 -16.05 5.95 10.49
CA THR A 167 -16.37 4.61 11.03
C THR A 167 -15.12 3.75 11.27
N GLY A 168 -13.98 4.07 10.64
CA GLY A 168 -12.77 3.26 10.63
C GLY A 168 -12.84 2.02 9.74
N LYS A 169 -13.93 1.84 8.99
CA LYS A 169 -14.13 0.68 8.12
C LYS A 169 -13.55 0.91 6.73
N LEU A 170 -13.22 -0.18 6.06
CA LEU A 170 -12.83 -0.15 4.65
C LEU A 170 -14.00 0.30 3.78
N ILE A 171 -13.69 1.14 2.80
CA ILE A 171 -14.59 1.56 1.73
C ILE A 171 -14.48 0.53 0.62
N SER A 172 -15.58 -0.12 0.31
CA SER A 172 -15.69 -1.06 -0.80
C SER A 172 -16.25 -0.39 -2.06
N GLU A 173 -16.14 -1.06 -3.20
CA GLU A 173 -16.81 -0.63 -4.44
C GLU A 173 -18.32 -0.43 -4.23
N ASN A 174 -18.94 -1.29 -3.43
CA ASN A 174 -20.37 -1.19 -3.12
C ASN A 174 -20.74 0.05 -2.30
N ASP A 175 -19.81 0.69 -1.62
CA ASP A 175 -20.05 1.95 -0.90
C ASP A 175 -20.01 3.16 -1.83
N ILE A 176 -19.36 3.03 -2.97
CA ILE A 176 -19.13 4.07 -3.97
C ILE A 176 -20.16 4.00 -5.11
N PHE A 177 -20.36 2.82 -5.69
CA PHE A 177 -21.10 2.62 -6.94
C PHE A 177 -22.55 2.16 -6.72
N ILE A 178 -23.42 2.50 -7.67
CA ILE A 178 -24.82 2.04 -7.73
C ILE A 178 -24.89 0.52 -7.92
N PRO A 179 -26.03 -0.14 -7.57
CA PRO A 179 -26.19 -1.58 -7.84
C PRO A 179 -25.95 -1.94 -9.31
N ASN A 180 -25.38 -3.13 -9.54
CA ASN A 180 -25.08 -3.67 -10.86
C ASN A 180 -24.05 -2.87 -11.69
N PHE A 181 -23.18 -2.11 -11.05
CA PHE A 181 -22.14 -1.29 -11.70
C PHE A 181 -21.07 -2.11 -12.44
N LYS A 182 -20.80 -3.35 -12.01
CA LYS A 182 -19.60 -4.11 -12.39
C LYS A 182 -19.39 -4.25 -13.89
N GLY A 183 -20.45 -4.57 -14.65
CA GLY A 183 -20.34 -4.72 -16.09
C GLY A 183 -20.01 -3.41 -16.81
N LYS A 184 -20.71 -2.31 -16.44
CA LYS A 184 -20.43 -0.99 -17.01
C LYS A 184 -19.06 -0.47 -16.63
N LEU A 185 -18.65 -0.69 -15.39
CA LEU A 185 -17.35 -0.28 -14.90
C LEU A 185 -16.22 -1.05 -15.59
N ALA A 186 -16.38 -2.37 -15.83
CA ALA A 186 -15.45 -3.17 -16.62
C ALA A 186 -15.23 -2.59 -18.03
N GLU A 187 -16.31 -2.19 -18.71
CA GLU A 187 -16.21 -1.57 -20.04
C GLU A 187 -15.48 -0.20 -20.00
N ILE A 188 -15.64 0.57 -18.94
CA ILE A 188 -14.90 1.84 -18.75
C ILE A 188 -13.41 1.53 -18.51
N ILE A 189 -13.09 0.57 -17.66
CA ILE A 189 -11.71 0.14 -17.40
C ILE A 189 -11.03 -0.30 -18.70
N LYS A 190 -11.68 -1.17 -19.48
CA LYS A 190 -11.17 -1.64 -20.78
C LYS A 190 -10.86 -0.49 -21.76
N LYS A 191 -11.76 0.47 -21.85
CA LYS A 191 -11.54 1.66 -22.70
C LYS A 191 -10.38 2.50 -22.22
N GLN A 192 -10.26 2.67 -20.91
CA GLN A 192 -9.18 3.46 -20.33
C GLN A 192 -7.81 2.78 -20.52
N ILE A 193 -7.72 1.44 -20.40
CA ILE A 193 -6.50 0.68 -20.72
C ILE A 193 -6.06 0.95 -22.18
N ILE A 194 -6.99 0.97 -23.14
CA ILE A 194 -6.66 1.28 -24.54
C ILE A 194 -6.11 2.71 -24.68
N VAL A 195 -6.68 3.68 -23.96
CA VAL A 195 -6.20 5.08 -24.01
C VAL A 195 -4.78 5.16 -23.44
N GLU A 196 -4.54 4.61 -22.26
CA GLU A 196 -3.24 4.64 -21.59
C GLU A 196 -2.18 3.83 -22.35
N SER A 197 -2.56 2.71 -22.96
CA SER A 197 -1.65 1.92 -23.81
C SER A 197 -1.23 2.68 -25.08
N LYS A 198 -2.09 3.55 -25.63
CA LYS A 198 -1.74 4.42 -26.76
C LYS A 198 -0.74 5.51 -26.35
N GLU A 199 -0.94 6.09 -25.17
CA GLU A 199 -0.11 7.18 -24.64
C GLU A 199 1.29 6.67 -24.24
N SER A 200 1.41 5.45 -23.75
CA SER A 200 2.69 4.84 -23.33
C SER A 200 3.50 4.25 -24.48
N LYS A 201 2.90 4.11 -25.68
CA LYS A 201 3.57 3.50 -26.83
C LYS A 201 4.67 4.40 -27.40
N ASP A 202 5.84 3.80 -27.71
CA ASP A 202 6.91 4.53 -28.43
C ASP A 202 6.38 4.94 -29.83
N PRO A 203 6.48 6.22 -30.22
CA PRO A 203 6.08 6.69 -31.54
C PRO A 203 6.75 5.96 -32.72
N LYS A 204 7.83 5.22 -32.48
CA LYS A 204 8.53 4.43 -33.50
C LYS A 204 7.92 3.06 -33.73
N ASP A 205 7.06 2.59 -32.83
CA ASP A 205 6.36 1.32 -33.02
C ASP A 205 5.31 1.45 -34.12
N SER A 206 5.36 0.56 -35.12
CA SER A 206 4.67 0.73 -36.40
C SER A 206 3.17 0.47 -36.37
N GLU A 207 2.67 -0.33 -35.42
CA GLU A 207 1.25 -0.75 -35.42
C GLU A 207 0.44 0.05 -34.39
N PRO A 208 -0.68 0.70 -34.79
CA PRO A 208 -1.51 1.46 -33.86
C PRO A 208 -2.30 0.50 -32.93
N ILE A 209 -2.37 0.81 -31.64
CA ILE A 209 -3.30 0.17 -30.71
C ILE A 209 -4.69 0.77 -30.95
N ILE A 210 -5.64 -0.02 -31.45
CA ILE A 210 -7.02 0.40 -31.70
C ILE A 210 -7.97 -0.25 -30.70
N SER A 211 -7.68 -1.49 -30.33
CA SER A 211 -8.49 -2.32 -29.43
C SER A 211 -7.63 -3.10 -28.45
N LEU A 212 -8.23 -3.85 -27.52
CA LEU A 212 -7.50 -4.72 -26.60
C LEU A 212 -6.86 -5.92 -27.29
N GLU A 213 -7.39 -6.35 -28.43
CA GLU A 213 -6.82 -7.42 -29.26
C GLU A 213 -5.45 -7.06 -29.84
N ASP A 214 -5.13 -5.78 -29.90
CA ASP A 214 -3.82 -5.26 -30.32
C ASP A 214 -2.81 -5.22 -29.15
N THR A 215 -3.18 -5.77 -28.00
CA THR A 215 -2.39 -5.78 -26.75
C THR A 215 -2.29 -7.20 -26.19
N ASP A 216 -1.39 -7.38 -25.21
CA ASP A 216 -1.26 -8.67 -24.50
C ASP A 216 -2.20 -8.81 -23.30
N PHE A 217 -3.18 -7.91 -23.14
CA PHE A 217 -4.16 -7.98 -22.05
C PHE A 217 -5.18 -9.11 -22.27
N TRP A 218 -5.51 -9.81 -21.21
CA TRP A 218 -6.54 -10.85 -21.19
C TRP A 218 -7.93 -10.22 -21.01
N THR A 219 -8.57 -9.89 -22.11
CA THR A 219 -9.80 -9.08 -22.18
C THR A 219 -10.91 -9.57 -21.23
N ASP A 220 -11.10 -10.89 -21.09
CA ASP A 220 -12.12 -11.49 -20.23
C ASP A 220 -11.79 -11.38 -18.72
N SER A 221 -10.54 -11.15 -18.37
CA SER A 221 -10.07 -10.98 -17.00
C SER A 221 -10.22 -9.55 -16.49
N ILE A 222 -10.38 -8.57 -17.41
CA ILE A 222 -10.48 -7.15 -17.05
C ILE A 222 -11.87 -6.86 -16.47
N LYS A 223 -11.91 -6.70 -15.15
CA LYS A 223 -13.12 -6.37 -14.37
C LYS A 223 -12.72 -5.72 -13.04
N PRO A 224 -13.64 -4.97 -12.38
CA PRO A 224 -13.38 -4.46 -11.04
C PRO A 224 -12.95 -5.58 -10.10
N ASN A 225 -11.75 -5.46 -9.52
CA ASN A 225 -11.10 -6.50 -8.71
C ASN A 225 -11.09 -6.17 -7.21
N GLY A 226 -11.61 -4.98 -6.81
CA GLY A 226 -11.62 -4.51 -5.43
C GLY A 226 -10.29 -3.93 -4.96
N ASN A 227 -9.22 -4.02 -5.75
CA ASN A 227 -7.94 -3.39 -5.48
C ASN A 227 -7.88 -2.02 -6.16
N PHE A 228 -8.28 -1.00 -5.43
CA PHE A 228 -8.34 0.38 -5.92
C PHE A 228 -7.97 1.38 -4.83
N TYR A 229 -7.59 2.59 -5.24
CA TYR A 229 -7.41 3.69 -4.34
C TYR A 229 -8.07 4.99 -4.83
N ILE A 230 -8.54 5.75 -3.87
CA ILE A 230 -9.26 7.02 -4.09
C ILE A 230 -8.26 8.16 -4.07
N THR A 231 -8.35 9.06 -5.07
CA THR A 231 -7.59 10.31 -5.13
C THR A 231 -8.53 11.51 -5.26
N ASP A 232 -7.97 12.71 -5.23
CA ASP A 232 -8.74 13.92 -5.53
C ASP A 232 -9.27 13.95 -6.98
N GLU A 233 -8.64 13.25 -7.92
CA GLU A 233 -8.95 13.29 -9.35
C GLU A 233 -9.88 12.16 -9.82
N GLY A 234 -9.86 11.01 -9.11
CA GLY A 234 -10.60 9.83 -9.54
C GLY A 234 -10.37 8.61 -8.66
N ILE A 235 -10.68 7.45 -9.22
CA ILE A 235 -10.46 6.14 -8.62
C ILE A 235 -9.48 5.38 -9.52
N ASN A 236 -8.38 4.92 -8.93
CA ASN A 236 -7.35 4.17 -9.63
C ASN A 236 -7.48 2.69 -9.30
N TYR A 237 -7.71 1.86 -10.32
CA TYR A 237 -7.69 0.41 -10.20
C TYR A 237 -6.29 -0.13 -10.45
N VAL A 238 -5.84 -1.04 -9.59
CA VAL A 238 -4.53 -1.66 -9.71
C VAL A 238 -4.69 -3.17 -9.90
N PHE A 239 -4.09 -3.67 -10.97
CA PHE A 239 -4.04 -5.08 -11.30
C PHE A 239 -2.60 -5.57 -11.12
N ASN A 240 -2.43 -6.54 -10.26
CA ASN A 240 -1.13 -7.16 -10.02
C ASN A 240 -0.69 -8.06 -11.19
N PRO A 241 0.58 -8.41 -11.32
CA PRO A 241 1.05 -9.35 -12.33
C PRO A 241 0.20 -10.61 -12.36
N TYR A 242 -0.11 -11.10 -13.55
CA TYR A 242 -0.99 -12.25 -13.82
C TYR A 242 -2.48 -12.05 -13.57
N GLU A 243 -2.96 -10.89 -13.14
CA GLU A 243 -4.41 -10.68 -12.99
C GLU A 243 -5.11 -10.46 -14.34
N ILE A 244 -4.54 -9.61 -15.20
CA ILE A 244 -5.14 -9.24 -16.49
C ILE A 244 -4.17 -9.30 -17.67
N ALA A 245 -2.90 -9.63 -17.42
CA ALA A 245 -1.83 -9.67 -18.43
C ALA A 245 -0.71 -10.62 -18.00
N PRO A 246 0.19 -11.05 -18.91
CA PRO A 246 1.38 -11.81 -18.59
C PRO A 246 2.32 -11.04 -17.66
N TYR A 247 3.14 -11.79 -16.90
CA TYR A 247 4.09 -11.25 -15.92
C TYR A 247 4.99 -10.12 -16.44
N TYR A 248 5.48 -10.22 -17.67
CA TYR A 248 6.41 -9.24 -18.23
C TYR A 248 5.82 -7.84 -18.41
N MET A 249 4.49 -7.72 -18.44
CA MET A 249 3.80 -6.43 -18.48
C MET A 249 3.79 -5.74 -17.10
N GLY A 250 4.17 -6.46 -16.04
CA GLY A 250 4.19 -5.91 -14.70
C GLY A 250 2.80 -5.64 -14.14
N GLN A 251 2.72 -4.63 -13.32
CA GLN A 251 1.46 -4.12 -12.78
C GLN A 251 0.79 -3.18 -13.78
N THR A 252 -0.54 -3.23 -13.80
CA THR A 252 -1.35 -2.29 -14.58
C THR A 252 -2.16 -1.42 -13.64
N GLU A 253 -1.98 -0.12 -13.73
CA GLU A 253 -2.77 0.87 -13.03
C GLU A 253 -3.67 1.60 -14.03
N VAL A 254 -4.94 1.80 -13.68
CA VAL A 254 -5.95 2.42 -14.55
C VAL A 254 -6.65 3.55 -13.82
N THR A 255 -6.45 4.77 -14.29
CA THR A 255 -7.04 5.97 -13.69
C THR A 255 -8.43 6.26 -14.25
N LEU A 256 -9.44 6.13 -13.41
CA LEU A 256 -10.82 6.48 -13.74
C LEU A 256 -11.17 7.85 -13.15
N HIS A 257 -10.97 8.91 -13.93
CA HIS A 257 -11.39 10.25 -13.54
C HIS A 257 -12.89 10.29 -13.23
N TYR A 258 -13.31 11.12 -12.25
CA TYR A 258 -14.71 11.17 -11.80
C TYR A 258 -15.72 11.47 -12.90
N ASN A 259 -15.35 12.25 -13.93
CA ASN A 259 -16.22 12.51 -15.08
C ASN A 259 -16.56 11.26 -15.90
N LEU A 260 -15.67 10.24 -15.95
CA LEU A 260 -15.89 8.98 -16.67
C LEU A 260 -16.86 8.06 -15.94
N ILE A 261 -16.89 8.12 -14.61
CA ILE A 261 -17.63 7.20 -13.76
C ILE A 261 -18.83 7.84 -13.04
N LYS A 262 -19.10 9.14 -13.27
CA LYS A 262 -20.12 9.92 -12.56
C LYS A 262 -21.50 9.27 -12.54
N ASP A 263 -21.91 8.65 -13.66
CA ASP A 263 -23.21 8.00 -13.82
C ASP A 263 -23.31 6.65 -13.07
N LEU A 264 -22.19 6.14 -12.58
CA LEU A 264 -22.11 4.93 -11.78
C LEU A 264 -21.99 5.23 -10.28
N LEU A 265 -21.74 6.49 -9.88
CA LEU A 265 -21.59 6.85 -8.47
C LEU A 265 -22.96 6.85 -7.77
N LYS A 266 -23.00 6.33 -6.55
CA LYS A 266 -24.17 6.45 -5.68
C LYS A 266 -24.44 7.93 -5.35
N PRO A 267 -25.70 8.37 -5.30
CA PRO A 267 -26.05 9.64 -4.67
C PRO A 267 -25.51 9.67 -3.22
N ASN A 268 -24.81 10.74 -2.87
CA ASN A 268 -24.21 10.91 -1.54
C ASN A 268 -23.19 9.83 -1.14
N SER A 269 -22.51 9.22 -2.11
CA SER A 269 -21.38 8.33 -1.81
C SER A 269 -20.27 9.11 -1.07
N ILE A 270 -19.37 8.36 -0.41
CA ILE A 270 -18.29 8.97 0.36
C ILE A 270 -17.35 9.84 -0.51
N VAL A 271 -17.29 9.60 -1.83
CA VAL A 271 -16.47 10.36 -2.79
C VAL A 271 -17.19 11.59 -3.38
N THR A 272 -18.47 11.82 -3.11
CA THR A 272 -19.26 12.91 -3.72
C THR A 272 -18.60 14.27 -3.55
N TYR A 273 -18.02 14.55 -2.37
CA TYR A 273 -17.34 15.82 -2.11
C TYR A 273 -16.05 16.04 -2.93
N LEU A 274 -15.41 14.94 -3.40
CA LEU A 274 -14.25 15.00 -4.29
C LEU A 274 -14.71 15.33 -5.70
N VAL A 275 -15.83 14.73 -6.15
CA VAL A 275 -16.47 15.04 -7.44
C VAL A 275 -16.86 16.52 -7.53
N GLU A 276 -17.44 17.08 -6.45
CA GLU A 276 -17.87 18.48 -6.39
C GLU A 276 -16.72 19.48 -6.44
N LYS A 277 -15.51 19.07 -6.05
CA LYS A 277 -14.30 19.91 -6.15
C LYS A 277 -13.72 19.98 -7.57
N GLN A 278 -14.13 19.09 -8.48
CA GLN A 278 -13.63 19.12 -9.85
C GLN A 278 -14.07 20.40 -10.57
N PRO A 279 -13.20 21.01 -11.40
CA PRO A 279 -13.61 22.15 -12.22
C PRO A 279 -14.79 21.72 -13.11
N LYS A 280 -15.85 22.54 -13.12
CA LYS A 280 -16.99 22.32 -14.03
C LYS A 280 -16.48 22.51 -15.45
N GLN A 281 -16.39 21.43 -16.20
CA GLN A 281 -16.10 21.46 -17.64
C GLN A 281 -17.31 22.00 -18.39
#